data_34ed3157e6630212689ec5ffe31581ce
#
_entry.id   34ed3157e6630212689ec5ffe31581ce
#
_cell.length_a   1.000
_cell.length_b   1.000
_cell.length_c   1.000
_cell.angle_alpha   90.00
_cell.angle_beta   90.00
_cell.angle_gamma   90.00
#
_symmetry.space_group_name_H-M   'P 1'
#
loop_
_entity.id
_entity.type
_entity.pdbx_description
1 polymer ?
#
loop_
_entity_poly.entity_id
_entity_poly.type
_entity_poly.pdbx_seq_one_letter_code
_entity_poly.pdbx_strand_id
1 'polypeptide(L)'
;MGYENRGSARERGYTRRWDKARATYLRSHPLCVMCQRKGLVVAATVVDHIIPHKGDQKLFWDSENNWQSLCKPHHDSAKQAEDTRGYSGEVGPDGWPIDPKHPANRN
;
A
#
# COMPACT_ATOMS: atom_id res chain seq x y z
N MET A 1 8.71 6.42 -24.06
CA MET A 1 8.49 5.98 -23.56
C MET A 1 8.77 5.76 -22.53
N GLY A 2 8.83 5.87 -22.17
CA GLY A 2 9.19 5.61 -21.39
C GLY A 2 9.08 4.87 -20.49
N TYR A 3 8.89 4.33 -20.46
CA TYR A 3 8.77 3.69 -19.74
C TYR A 3 9.47 2.98 -19.40
N GLU A 4 9.78 3.00 -19.55
CA GLU A 4 9.89 2.39 -19.22
C GLU A 4 10.65 1.53 -18.64
N ASN A 5 11.24 1.32 -17.97
CA ASN A 5 12.08 0.44 -17.19
C ASN A 5 11.35 -0.26 -16.08
N ARG A 6 10.05 -0.09 -16.04
CA ARG A 6 9.24 -0.68 -14.99
C ARG A 6 8.81 -2.10 -15.28
N GLY A 7 8.83 -2.51 -16.52
CA GLY A 7 8.22 -3.74 -16.93
C GLY A 7 6.70 -3.66 -16.89
N SER A 8 6.03 -4.70 -17.31
CA SER A 8 4.58 -4.79 -17.25
C SER A 8 4.10 -5.04 -15.83
N ALA A 9 2.81 -4.87 -15.58
CA ALA A 9 2.24 -5.19 -14.27
C ALA A 9 2.50 -6.65 -13.89
N ARG A 10 2.39 -7.58 -14.86
CA ARG A 10 2.67 -8.99 -14.62
C ARG A 10 4.12 -9.21 -14.19
N GLU A 11 5.05 -8.55 -14.86
CA GLU A 11 6.48 -8.66 -14.53
C GLU A 11 6.78 -8.13 -13.12
N ARG A 12 5.98 -7.19 -12.64
CA ARG A 12 6.13 -6.62 -11.30
C ARG A 12 5.40 -7.42 -10.23
N GLY A 13 4.79 -8.56 -10.58
CA GLY A 13 4.14 -9.43 -9.61
C GLY A 13 2.63 -9.33 -9.57
N TYR A 14 2.01 -8.44 -10.36
CA TYR A 14 0.57 -8.25 -10.38
C TYR A 14 -0.09 -9.23 -11.34
N THR A 15 -0.14 -10.50 -10.92
CA THR A 15 -0.66 -11.63 -11.69
C THR A 15 -2.03 -12.05 -11.15
N ARG A 16 -2.57 -13.16 -11.70
CA ARG A 16 -3.80 -13.76 -11.17
C ARG A 16 -3.66 -14.17 -9.71
N ARG A 17 -2.47 -14.61 -9.32
CA ARG A 17 -2.21 -14.94 -7.93
C ARG A 17 -2.41 -13.72 -7.05
N TRP A 18 -1.93 -12.56 -7.49
CA TRP A 18 -2.15 -11.30 -6.79
C TRP A 18 -3.64 -10.95 -6.74
N ASP A 19 -4.34 -11.11 -7.88
CA ASP A 19 -5.77 -10.79 -7.95
C ASP A 19 -6.56 -11.61 -6.93
N LYS A 20 -6.25 -12.90 -6.81
CA LYS A 20 -6.91 -13.77 -5.83
C LYS A 20 -6.56 -13.38 -4.40
N ALA A 21 -5.30 -13.09 -4.16
CA ALA A 21 -4.82 -12.73 -2.83
C ALA A 21 -5.45 -11.44 -2.33
N ARG A 22 -5.52 -10.41 -3.21
CA ARG A 22 -6.12 -9.14 -2.83
C ARG A 22 -7.63 -9.28 -2.57
N ALA A 23 -8.31 -10.08 -3.38
CA ALA A 23 -9.74 -10.32 -3.17
C ALA A 23 -10.00 -10.99 -1.83
N THR A 24 -9.18 -11.96 -1.47
CA THR A 24 -9.26 -12.64 -0.18
C THR A 24 -9.00 -11.67 0.97
N TYR A 25 -7.97 -10.84 0.83
CA TYR A 25 -7.62 -9.85 1.85
C TYR A 25 -8.77 -8.86 2.07
N LEU A 26 -9.38 -8.37 0.98
CA LEU A 26 -10.49 -7.41 1.07
C LEU A 26 -11.73 -8.02 1.74
N ARG A 27 -11.95 -9.32 1.59
CA ARG A 27 -13.05 -9.99 2.31
C ARG A 27 -12.85 -9.97 3.81
N SER A 28 -11.60 -10.08 4.26
CA SER A 28 -11.25 -10.06 5.69
C SER A 28 -11.04 -8.65 6.22
N HIS A 29 -10.71 -7.71 5.35
CA HIS A 29 -10.41 -6.33 5.70
C HIS A 29 -11.20 -5.38 4.79
N PRO A 30 -12.53 -5.34 4.94
CA PRO A 30 -13.39 -4.69 3.94
C PRO A 30 -13.44 -3.17 4.00
N LEU A 31 -12.92 -2.55 5.05
CA LEU A 31 -13.04 -1.11 5.24
C LEU A 31 -11.73 -0.38 5.00
N CYS A 32 -11.82 0.81 4.42
CA CYS A 32 -10.68 1.68 4.23
C CYS A 32 -10.09 2.09 5.58
N VAL A 33 -8.82 1.77 5.82
CA VAL A 33 -8.17 2.06 7.11
C VAL A 33 -8.02 3.55 7.36
N MET A 34 -7.82 4.34 6.31
CA MET A 34 -7.68 5.79 6.46
C MET A 34 -9.02 6.44 6.80
N CYS A 35 -10.11 5.96 6.22
CA CYS A 35 -11.44 6.42 6.59
C CYS A 35 -11.77 6.05 8.03
N GLN A 36 -11.40 4.84 8.46
CA GLN A 36 -11.59 4.40 9.84
C GLN A 36 -10.88 5.32 10.83
N ARG A 37 -9.68 5.76 10.51
CA ARG A 37 -8.92 6.69 11.35
C ARG A 37 -9.64 8.03 11.51
N LYS A 38 -10.49 8.37 10.55
CA LYS A 38 -11.29 9.59 10.59
C LYS A 38 -12.69 9.38 11.17
N GLY A 39 -12.96 8.17 11.67
CA GLY A 39 -14.27 7.83 12.21
C GLY A 39 -15.32 7.51 11.15
N LEU A 40 -14.90 7.23 9.92
CA LEU A 40 -15.81 6.95 8.81
C LEU A 40 -15.80 5.46 8.48
N VAL A 41 -16.94 4.97 8.00
CA VAL A 41 -17.09 3.58 7.55
C VAL A 41 -17.25 3.60 6.04
N VAL A 42 -16.18 3.31 5.31
CA VAL A 42 -16.15 3.34 3.85
C VAL A 42 -15.53 2.05 3.35
N ALA A 43 -16.19 1.41 2.39
CA ALA A 43 -15.67 0.17 1.81
C ALA A 43 -14.35 0.41 1.08
N ALA A 44 -13.42 -0.50 1.27
CA ALA A 44 -12.16 -0.49 0.54
C ALA A 44 -12.34 -1.24 -0.78
N THR A 45 -11.65 -0.78 -1.79
CA THR A 45 -11.65 -1.42 -3.12
C THR A 45 -10.25 -1.75 -3.61
N VAL A 46 -9.22 -1.28 -2.90
CA VAL A 46 -7.82 -1.45 -3.29
C VAL A 46 -7.04 -2.02 -2.11
N VAL A 47 -6.12 -2.93 -2.39
CA VAL A 47 -5.10 -3.35 -1.43
C VAL A 47 -3.83 -2.64 -1.80
N ASP A 48 -3.27 -1.89 -0.85
CA ASP A 48 -2.09 -1.09 -1.05
C ASP A 48 -0.92 -1.65 -0.26
N HIS A 49 0.29 -1.43 -0.77
CA HIS A 49 1.51 -1.74 -0.02
C HIS A 49 1.91 -0.51 0.78
N ILE A 50 2.02 -0.66 2.09
CA ILE A 50 2.38 0.45 2.98
C ILE A 50 3.78 0.95 2.65
N ILE A 51 4.72 0.02 2.54
CA ILE A 51 6.07 0.29 2.09
C ILE A 51 6.17 -0.16 0.64
N PRO A 52 6.63 0.69 -0.29
CA PRO A 52 6.78 0.29 -1.69
C PRO A 52 7.68 -0.92 -1.80
N HIS A 53 7.20 -1.96 -2.50
CA HIS A 53 7.96 -3.21 -2.59
C HIS A 53 9.17 -3.10 -3.51
N LYS A 54 9.08 -2.30 -4.57
CA LYS A 54 10.18 -2.08 -5.53
C LYS A 54 10.84 -3.39 -6.01
N GLY A 55 10.03 -4.42 -6.21
CA GLY A 55 10.50 -5.74 -6.64
C GLY A 55 10.90 -6.67 -5.50
N ASP A 56 10.85 -6.22 -4.26
CA ASP A 56 11.13 -7.08 -3.11
C ASP A 56 9.92 -7.96 -2.82
N GLN A 57 10.07 -9.26 -3.03
CA GLN A 57 8.96 -10.20 -2.87
C GLN A 57 8.51 -10.35 -1.41
N LYS A 58 9.39 -10.14 -0.47
CA LYS A 58 9.01 -10.17 0.94
C LYS A 58 8.05 -9.05 1.26
N LEU A 59 8.31 -7.85 0.78
CA LEU A 59 7.42 -6.71 0.94
C LEU A 59 6.13 -6.88 0.14
N PHE A 60 6.25 -7.43 -1.06
CA PHE A 60 5.10 -7.63 -1.94
C PHE A 60 4.05 -8.55 -1.32
N TRP A 61 4.48 -9.64 -0.69
CA TRP A 61 3.59 -10.69 -0.18
C TRP A 61 3.35 -10.63 1.33
N ASP A 62 3.83 -9.59 2.00
CA ASP A 62 3.66 -9.43 3.45
C ASP A 62 2.28 -8.88 3.79
N SER A 63 1.29 -9.75 3.77
CA SER A 63 -0.11 -9.37 4.02
C SER A 63 -0.36 -8.94 5.47
N GLU A 64 0.48 -9.38 6.40
CA GLU A 64 0.26 -9.07 7.81
C GLU A 64 0.77 -7.68 8.18
N ASN A 65 1.90 -7.27 7.59
CA ASN A 65 2.57 -6.05 8.01
C ASN A 65 2.64 -4.98 6.94
N ASN A 66 2.47 -5.33 5.67
CA ASN A 66 2.69 -4.39 4.58
C ASN A 66 1.49 -4.17 3.66
N TRP A 67 0.38 -4.82 3.91
CA TRP A 67 -0.83 -4.60 3.13
C TRP A 67 -1.83 -3.77 3.92
N GLN A 68 -2.61 -2.96 3.22
CA GLN A 68 -3.72 -2.24 3.82
C GLN A 68 -4.84 -2.07 2.82
N SER A 69 -6.07 -2.01 3.33
CA SER A 69 -7.26 -1.78 2.51
C SER A 69 -7.53 -0.29 2.43
N LEU A 70 -7.71 0.22 1.22
CA LEU A 70 -7.99 1.64 0.99
C LEU A 70 -9.15 1.80 0.02
N CYS A 71 -9.91 2.88 0.18
CA CYS A 71 -10.80 3.33 -0.87
C CYS A 71 -9.94 4.00 -1.96
N LYS A 72 -10.48 4.08 -3.17
CA LYS A 72 -9.70 4.61 -4.30
C LYS A 72 -9.17 6.02 -4.07
N PRO A 73 -9.96 6.98 -3.58
CA PRO A 73 -9.44 8.32 -3.31
C PRO A 73 -8.24 8.34 -2.37
N HIS A 74 -8.28 7.55 -1.30
CA HIS A 74 -7.16 7.51 -0.36
C HIS A 74 -5.94 6.81 -0.96
N HIS A 75 -6.16 5.77 -1.78
CA HIS A 75 -5.07 5.11 -2.46
C HIS A 75 -4.34 6.08 -3.40
N ASP A 76 -5.10 6.82 -4.19
CA ASP A 76 -4.54 7.75 -5.16
C ASP A 76 -3.77 8.89 -4.46
N SER A 77 -4.31 9.41 -3.37
CA SER A 77 -3.66 10.46 -2.58
C SER A 77 -2.36 9.99 -1.93
N ALA A 78 -2.40 8.81 -1.33
CA ALA A 78 -1.21 8.24 -0.69
C ALA A 78 -0.11 7.97 -1.71
N LYS A 79 -0.48 7.44 -2.87
CA LYS A 79 0.45 7.15 -3.95
C LYS A 79 1.12 8.42 -4.46
N GLN A 80 0.35 9.47 -4.69
CA GLN A 80 0.86 10.74 -5.16
C GLN A 80 1.83 11.36 -4.15
N ALA A 81 1.46 11.35 -2.88
CA ALA A 81 2.31 11.88 -1.82
C ALA A 81 3.63 11.11 -1.72
N GLU A 82 3.57 9.78 -1.84
CA GLU A 82 4.75 8.93 -1.84
C GLU A 82 5.67 9.23 -3.01
N ASP A 83 5.11 9.36 -4.20
CA ASP A 83 5.87 9.66 -5.41
C ASP A 83 6.60 11.00 -5.27
N THR A 84 5.98 11.97 -4.61
CA THR A 84 6.57 13.28 -4.38
C THR A 84 7.68 13.26 -3.35
N ARG A 85 7.49 12.54 -2.23
CA ARG A 85 8.41 12.55 -1.10
C ARG A 85 9.47 11.46 -1.12
N GLY A 86 9.23 10.40 -1.87
CA GLY A 86 10.12 9.25 -1.90
C GLY A 86 9.97 8.32 -0.69
N TYR A 87 9.00 8.56 0.17
CA TYR A 87 8.68 7.67 1.28
C TYR A 87 7.18 7.75 1.59
N SER A 88 6.68 6.72 2.27
CA SER A 88 5.27 6.67 2.67
C SER A 88 5.03 7.52 3.91
N GLY A 89 3.90 8.23 3.95
CA GLY A 89 3.49 8.98 5.12
C GLY A 89 2.67 8.18 6.12
N GLU A 90 2.52 6.88 5.90
CA GLU A 90 1.70 6.04 6.76
C GLU A 90 2.29 5.85 8.14
N VAL A 91 1.41 5.75 9.14
CA VAL A 91 1.82 5.50 10.52
C VAL A 91 1.20 4.19 11.00
N GLY A 92 1.87 3.55 11.96
CA GLY A 92 1.37 2.34 12.58
C GLY A 92 0.35 2.63 13.68
N PRO A 93 -0.15 1.57 14.34
CA PRO A 93 -1.11 1.72 15.44
C PRO A 93 -0.59 2.57 16.59
N ASP A 94 0.72 2.66 16.75
CA ASP A 94 1.38 3.48 17.79
C ASP A 94 1.55 4.94 17.36
N GLY A 95 1.09 5.30 16.15
CA GLY A 95 1.25 6.64 15.62
C GLY A 95 2.62 6.94 15.03
N TRP A 96 3.51 5.95 14.98
CA TRP A 96 4.86 6.14 14.44
C TRP A 96 4.91 5.79 12.95
N PRO A 97 5.69 6.52 12.14
CA PRO A 97 5.83 6.20 10.71
C PRO A 97 6.36 4.80 10.50
N ILE A 98 5.74 4.08 9.56
CA ILE A 98 6.08 2.69 9.24
C ILE A 98 7.26 2.61 8.29
N ASP A 99 7.33 3.51 7.30
CA ASP A 99 8.35 3.46 6.25
C ASP A 99 9.72 3.77 6.83
N PRO A 100 10.71 2.86 6.71
CA PRO A 100 12.06 3.10 7.19
C PRO A 100 12.73 4.33 6.57
N LYS A 101 12.25 4.76 5.40
CA LYS A 101 12.78 5.94 4.73
C LYS A 101 12.25 7.25 5.28
N HIS A 102 11.21 7.18 6.12
CA HIS A 102 10.66 8.39 6.72
C HIS A 102 11.73 9.06 7.60
N PRO A 103 11.86 10.40 7.54
CA PRO A 103 12.88 11.10 8.33
C PRO A 103 12.86 10.78 9.81
N ALA A 104 11.68 10.51 10.40
CA ALA A 104 11.55 10.16 11.81
C ALA A 104 12.23 8.84 12.17
N ASN A 105 12.47 7.96 11.19
CA ASN A 105 13.12 6.67 11.38
C ASN A 105 14.60 6.69 11.05
N ARG A 106 15.14 7.85 10.73
CA ARG A 106 16.57 8.00 10.49
C ARG A 106 17.30 8.18 11.81
N ASN A 107 18.46 7.60 11.88
CA ASN A 107 19.38 7.81 13.01
C ASN A 107 20.50 8.71 12.62
#